data_4d8c17400d5f03de56ea1546f40445e8
#
_entry.id   4d8c17400d5f03de56ea1546f40445e8
#
_cell.length_a   1.000
_cell.length_b   1.000
_cell.length_c   1.000
_cell.angle_alpha   90.00
_cell.angle_beta   90.00
_cell.angle_gamma   90.00
#
_symmetry.space_group_name_H-M   'P 1'
#
loop_
_entity.id
_entity.type
_entity.pdbx_description
1 polymer ?
#
loop_
_entity_poly.entity_id
_entity_poly.type
_entity_poly.pdbx_seq_one_letter_code
_entity_poly.pdbx_strand_id
1 'polypeptide(L)'
;MTLFDDAARTLLDKPLIARLSAIDPDGYPHTVPVWFMRDGEHIVFISVRSTRKVSYIEANPKAAVAIGGAPGDGGGYLIKGEIAIEPDPDDVWVRRMCQHYEEPEQAERDVADWADLDIIVLRLKPRKVIKVA
;
A
#
# COMPACT_ATOMS: atom_id res chain seq x y z
N MET A 1 -5.06 21.07 5.77
CA MET A 1 -5.79 20.67 4.53
C MET A 1 -5.57 19.20 4.28
N THR A 2 -6.63 18.45 4.05
CA THR A 2 -6.54 17.03 3.74
C THR A 2 -6.60 16.82 2.23
N LEU A 3 -5.82 15.85 1.73
CA LEU A 3 -5.87 15.46 0.31
C LEU A 3 -6.98 14.45 0.03
N PHE A 4 -7.48 13.76 1.06
CA PHE A 4 -8.57 12.78 0.93
C PHE A 4 -9.87 13.39 1.44
N ASP A 5 -10.84 13.55 0.53
CA ASP A 5 -12.21 13.90 0.94
C ASP A 5 -12.93 12.66 1.50
N ASP A 6 -14.18 12.83 1.94
CA ASP A 6 -14.94 11.73 2.55
C ASP A 6 -15.15 10.55 1.58
N ALA A 7 -15.40 10.85 0.30
CA ALA A 7 -15.57 9.81 -0.71
C ALA A 7 -14.28 9.00 -0.92
N ALA A 8 -13.14 9.69 -0.94
CA ALA A 8 -11.84 9.03 -1.06
C ALA A 8 -11.57 8.14 0.15
N ARG A 9 -11.81 8.63 1.36
CA ARG A 9 -11.61 7.84 2.58
C ARG A 9 -12.48 6.59 2.59
N THR A 10 -13.74 6.73 2.19
CA THR A 10 -14.65 5.58 2.12
C THR A 10 -14.12 4.50 1.18
N LEU A 11 -13.66 4.89 0.01
CA LEU A 11 -13.10 3.93 -0.94
C LEU A 11 -11.79 3.34 -0.43
N LEU A 12 -10.90 4.18 0.11
CA LEU A 12 -9.57 3.75 0.56
C LEU A 12 -9.60 2.92 1.84
N ASP A 13 -10.74 2.82 2.51
CA ASP A 13 -10.91 1.95 3.67
C ASP A 13 -11.45 0.56 3.29
N LYS A 14 -11.70 0.31 2.01
CA LYS A 14 -12.11 -1.00 1.51
C LYS A 14 -10.90 -1.91 1.25
N PRO A 15 -11.05 -3.23 1.44
CA PRO A 15 -9.96 -4.18 1.16
C PRO A 15 -9.82 -4.46 -0.35
N LEU A 16 -9.45 -3.45 -1.09
CA LEU A 16 -9.21 -3.53 -2.54
C LEU A 16 -7.75 -3.86 -2.81
N ILE A 17 -7.46 -4.35 -4.00
CA ILE A 17 -6.07 -4.54 -4.44
C ILE A 17 -5.59 -3.24 -5.06
N ALA A 18 -4.45 -2.75 -4.59
CA ALA A 18 -3.78 -1.59 -5.14
C ALA A 18 -2.76 -2.00 -6.19
N ARG A 19 -2.47 -1.11 -7.13
CA ARG A 19 -1.39 -1.24 -8.11
C ARG A 19 -0.34 -0.19 -7.76
N LEU A 20 0.76 -0.65 -7.18
CA LEU A 20 1.85 0.22 -6.72
C LEU A 20 2.93 0.28 -7.80
N SER A 21 3.30 1.49 -8.20
CA SER A 21 4.34 1.74 -9.18
C SER A 21 5.53 2.43 -8.52
N ALA A 22 6.70 1.80 -8.61
CA ALA A 22 7.99 2.38 -8.28
C ALA A 22 8.79 2.56 -9.58
N ILE A 23 9.84 3.37 -9.56
CA ILE A 23 10.66 3.62 -10.75
C ILE A 23 11.90 2.72 -10.68
N ASP A 24 12.09 1.89 -11.70
CA ASP A 24 13.25 1.01 -11.78
C ASP A 24 14.51 1.79 -12.22
N PRO A 25 15.71 1.16 -12.19
CA PRO A 25 16.95 1.85 -12.56
C PRO A 25 17.00 2.38 -14.00
N ASP A 26 16.20 1.81 -14.89
CA ASP A 26 16.14 2.24 -16.28
C ASP A 26 15.09 3.34 -16.50
N GLY A 27 14.41 3.78 -15.46
CA GLY A 27 13.41 4.84 -15.52
C GLY A 27 11.99 4.36 -15.85
N TYR A 28 11.77 3.04 -15.91
CA TYR A 28 10.45 2.49 -16.17
C TYR A 28 9.64 2.31 -14.89
N PRO A 29 8.32 2.48 -14.95
CA PRO A 29 7.48 2.11 -13.82
C PRO A 29 7.44 0.59 -13.64
N HIS A 30 7.73 0.15 -12.43
CA HIS A 30 7.62 -1.24 -12.01
C HIS A 30 6.33 -1.34 -11.18
N THR A 31 5.29 -1.96 -11.74
CA THR A 31 3.95 -1.95 -11.18
C THR A 31 3.55 -3.34 -10.71
N VAL A 32 3.14 -3.45 -9.45
CA VAL A 32 2.77 -4.73 -8.83
C VAL A 32 1.47 -4.59 -8.04
N PRO A 33 0.64 -5.66 -7.96
CA PRO A 33 -0.51 -5.68 -7.07
C PRO A 33 -0.06 -5.84 -5.62
N VAL A 34 -0.66 -5.08 -4.71
CA VAL A 34 -0.32 -5.13 -3.29
C VAL A 34 -1.57 -4.89 -2.44
N TRP A 35 -1.52 -5.35 -1.20
CA TRP A 35 -2.46 -4.93 -0.16
C TRP A 35 -2.07 -3.55 0.35
N PHE A 36 -3.04 -2.80 0.82
CA PHE A 36 -2.81 -1.49 1.40
C PHE A 36 -3.82 -1.20 2.51
N MET A 37 -3.51 -0.25 3.36
CA MET A 37 -4.46 0.37 4.29
C MET A 37 -4.20 1.86 4.35
N ARG A 38 -5.26 2.63 4.54
CA ARG A 38 -5.13 4.05 4.81
C ARG A 38 -4.82 4.24 6.30
N ASP A 39 -3.85 5.10 6.58
CA ASP A 39 -3.51 5.51 7.94
C ASP A 39 -3.53 7.05 7.99
N GLY A 40 -4.69 7.61 8.39
CA GLY A 40 -4.89 9.05 8.31
C GLY A 40 -4.80 9.53 6.87
N GLU A 41 -3.82 10.38 6.59
CA GLU A 41 -3.57 10.94 5.26
C GLU A 41 -2.44 10.20 4.52
N HIS A 42 -2.03 9.03 5.01
CA HIS A 42 -1.01 8.19 4.37
C HIS A 42 -1.63 6.90 3.84
N ILE A 43 -0.96 6.30 2.86
CA ILE A 43 -1.26 4.94 2.41
C ILE A 43 -0.11 4.04 2.84
N VAL A 44 -0.44 2.93 3.47
CA VAL A 44 0.54 2.00 4.04
C VAL A 44 0.49 0.68 3.27
N PHE A 45 1.67 0.19 2.93
CA PHE A 45 1.86 -1.14 2.34
C PHE A 45 2.83 -1.93 3.22
N ILE A 46 2.80 -3.25 3.10
CA ILE A 46 3.82 -4.12 3.69
C ILE A 46 4.54 -4.87 2.58
N SER A 47 5.80 -5.18 2.82
CA SER A 47 6.63 -5.91 1.86
C SER A 47 7.78 -6.62 2.55
N VAL A 48 8.16 -7.76 2.02
CA VAL A 48 9.44 -8.37 2.38
C VAL A 48 10.55 -7.45 1.88
N ARG A 49 11.52 -7.15 2.76
CA ARG A 49 12.59 -6.18 2.49
C ARG A 49 13.39 -6.50 1.23
N SER A 50 13.60 -7.77 0.92
CA SER A 50 14.45 -8.21 -0.18
C SER A 50 13.79 -8.13 -1.57
N THR A 51 12.57 -7.60 -1.69
CA THR A 51 11.91 -7.50 -2.99
C THR A 51 12.48 -6.36 -3.84
N ARG A 52 12.30 -6.46 -5.16
CA ARG A 52 12.78 -5.45 -6.11
C ARG A 52 12.16 -4.08 -5.87
N LYS A 53 10.86 -4.04 -5.56
CA LYS A 53 10.19 -2.75 -5.34
C LYS A 53 10.80 -1.98 -4.17
N VAL A 54 11.24 -2.68 -3.12
CA VAL A 54 11.91 -2.04 -1.98
C VAL A 54 13.23 -1.43 -2.42
N SER A 55 14.04 -2.17 -3.18
CA SER A 55 15.29 -1.67 -3.73
C SER A 55 15.08 -0.42 -4.59
N TYR A 56 14.05 -0.42 -5.44
CA TYR A 56 13.76 0.72 -6.29
C TYR A 56 13.32 1.95 -5.48
N ILE A 57 12.51 1.73 -4.45
CA ILE A 57 12.03 2.79 -3.56
C ILE A 57 13.19 3.37 -2.73
N GLU A 58 14.14 2.55 -2.29
CA GLU A 58 15.33 3.03 -1.62
C GLU A 58 16.14 3.99 -2.50
N ALA A 59 16.27 3.66 -3.79
CA ALA A 59 17.00 4.50 -4.75
C ALA A 59 16.19 5.73 -5.18
N ASN A 60 14.87 5.61 -5.27
CA ASN A 60 13.98 6.69 -5.70
C ASN A 60 12.65 6.58 -4.95
N PRO A 61 12.39 7.46 -3.97
CA PRO A 61 11.20 7.36 -3.13
C PRO A 61 9.91 7.76 -3.86
N LYS A 62 9.97 8.32 -5.05
CA LYS A 62 8.77 8.70 -5.80
C LYS A 62 8.02 7.46 -6.25
N ALA A 63 6.73 7.48 -6.02
CA ALA A 63 5.86 6.35 -6.34
C ALA A 63 4.44 6.84 -6.65
N ALA A 64 3.67 5.96 -7.27
CA ALA A 64 2.26 6.19 -7.52
C ALA A 64 1.49 4.90 -7.20
N VAL A 65 0.24 5.04 -6.78
CA VAL A 65 -0.62 3.89 -6.55
C VAL A 65 -1.99 4.17 -7.14
N ALA A 66 -2.53 3.18 -7.86
CA ALA A 66 -3.89 3.21 -8.38
C ALA A 66 -4.75 2.27 -7.54
N ILE A 67 -5.86 2.79 -7.04
CA ILE A 67 -6.76 2.03 -6.16
C ILE A 67 -8.19 2.22 -6.64
N GLY A 68 -8.92 1.11 -6.82
CA GLY A 68 -10.29 1.14 -7.31
C GLY A 68 -10.36 1.27 -8.82
N GLY A 69 -11.53 1.67 -9.32
CA GLY A 69 -11.79 1.87 -10.75
C GLY A 69 -12.42 0.67 -11.44
N ALA A 70 -12.57 -0.47 -10.79
CA ALA A 70 -13.27 -1.61 -11.34
C ALA A 70 -14.78 -1.45 -11.13
N PRO A 71 -15.61 -2.13 -11.94
CA PRO A 71 -17.06 -2.15 -11.71
C PRO A 71 -17.37 -2.62 -10.28
N GLY A 72 -18.19 -1.88 -9.57
CA GLY A 72 -18.57 -2.19 -8.20
C GLY A 72 -17.67 -1.61 -7.11
N ASP A 73 -16.52 -1.02 -7.47
CA ASP A 73 -15.62 -0.44 -6.47
C ASP A 73 -16.17 0.87 -5.86
N GLY A 74 -17.00 1.58 -6.60
CA GLY A 74 -17.56 2.84 -6.13
C GLY A 74 -16.68 4.05 -6.38
N GLY A 75 -15.70 3.94 -7.26
CA GLY A 75 -14.78 5.00 -7.64
C GLY A 75 -13.36 4.49 -7.80
N GLY A 76 -12.43 5.40 -8.05
CA GLY A 76 -11.01 5.06 -8.17
C GLY A 76 -10.12 6.29 -8.10
N TYR A 77 -8.92 6.11 -7.60
CA TYR A 77 -7.97 7.19 -7.39
C TYR A 77 -6.56 6.80 -7.82
N LEU A 78 -5.85 7.76 -8.39
CA LEU A 78 -4.41 7.69 -8.59
C LEU A 78 -3.76 8.63 -7.58
N ILE A 79 -2.89 8.10 -6.76
CA ILE A 79 -2.23 8.83 -5.68
C ILE A 79 -0.73 8.83 -5.94
N LYS A 80 -0.14 10.01 -6.02
CA LYS A 80 1.29 10.20 -6.25
C LYS A 80 1.95 10.80 -5.02
N GLY A 81 3.15 10.33 -4.69
CA GLY A 81 3.88 10.86 -3.55
C GLY A 81 5.24 10.21 -3.38
N GLU A 82 5.78 10.28 -2.17
CA GLU A 82 7.04 9.66 -1.80
C GLU A 82 6.81 8.62 -0.71
N ILE A 83 7.58 7.54 -0.76
CA ILE A 83 7.50 6.46 0.20
C ILE A 83 8.67 6.51 1.17
N ALA A 84 8.35 6.45 2.46
CA ALA A 84 9.32 6.20 3.51
C ALA A 84 9.28 4.71 3.87
N ILE A 85 10.45 4.11 4.06
CA ILE A 85 10.59 2.72 4.49
C ILE A 85 10.75 2.72 5.99
N GLU A 86 9.89 1.99 6.69
CA GLU A 86 9.82 1.96 8.15
C GLU A 86 9.81 0.53 8.65
N PRO A 87 10.30 0.27 9.88
CA PRO A 87 10.13 -1.03 10.49
C PRO A 87 8.67 -1.26 10.87
N ASP A 88 8.31 -2.52 11.10
CA ASP A 88 7.00 -2.91 11.63
C ASP A 88 7.18 -3.60 12.98
N PRO A 89 7.43 -2.86 14.06
CA PRO A 89 7.62 -3.45 15.38
C PRO A 89 6.39 -4.26 15.81
N ASP A 90 6.64 -5.46 16.34
CA ASP A 90 5.60 -6.36 16.82
C ASP A 90 4.59 -6.80 15.74
N ASP A 91 4.98 -6.69 14.46
CA ASP A 91 4.14 -7.07 13.32
C ASP A 91 2.75 -6.42 13.34
N VAL A 92 2.67 -5.17 13.79
CA VAL A 92 1.39 -4.45 13.92
C VAL A 92 0.69 -4.33 12.58
N TRP A 93 1.39 -3.87 11.54
CA TRP A 93 0.79 -3.69 10.23
C TRP A 93 0.56 -5.01 9.50
N VAL A 94 1.44 -5.99 9.67
CA VAL A 94 1.21 -7.35 9.14
C VAL A 94 -0.11 -7.88 9.68
N ARG A 95 -0.31 -7.80 10.98
CA ARG A 95 -1.54 -8.28 11.63
C ARG A 95 -2.77 -7.52 11.16
N ARG A 96 -2.69 -6.19 11.11
CA ARG A 96 -3.82 -5.36 10.67
C ARG A 96 -4.21 -5.65 9.22
N MET A 97 -3.22 -5.83 8.33
CA MET A 97 -3.49 -6.11 6.93
C MET A 97 -4.08 -7.50 6.72
N CYS A 98 -3.56 -8.51 7.39
CA CYS A 98 -4.13 -9.85 7.33
C CYS A 98 -5.60 -9.84 7.79
N GLN A 99 -5.89 -9.16 8.89
CA GLN A 99 -7.26 -9.05 9.41
C GLN A 99 -8.18 -8.26 8.49
N HIS A 100 -7.64 -7.29 7.76
CA HIS A 100 -8.41 -6.45 6.85
C HIS A 100 -8.81 -7.19 5.57
N TYR A 101 -7.93 -8.05 5.05
CA TYR A 101 -8.14 -8.73 3.76
C TYR A 101 -8.65 -10.17 3.89
N GLU A 102 -8.46 -10.82 5.02
CA GLU A 102 -8.69 -12.26 5.16
C GLU A 102 -9.67 -12.59 6.26
N GLU A 103 -10.26 -13.78 6.16
CA GLU A 103 -11.06 -14.34 7.26
C GLU A 103 -10.17 -14.58 8.50
N PRO A 104 -10.72 -14.51 9.72
CA PRO A 104 -9.93 -14.56 10.94
C PRO A 104 -8.96 -15.74 11.04
N GLU A 105 -9.39 -16.94 10.63
CA GLU A 105 -8.53 -18.13 10.68
C GLU A 105 -7.34 -18.04 9.73
N GLN A 106 -7.57 -17.56 8.51
CA GLN A 106 -6.51 -17.38 7.53
C GLN A 106 -5.55 -16.27 7.96
N ALA A 107 -6.08 -15.17 8.48
CA ALA A 107 -5.27 -14.06 8.98
C ALA A 107 -4.34 -14.54 10.10
N GLU A 108 -4.84 -15.33 11.03
CA GLU A 108 -4.05 -15.87 12.13
C GLU A 108 -2.93 -16.79 11.62
N ARG A 109 -3.22 -17.64 10.63
CA ARG A 109 -2.22 -18.52 10.02
C ARG A 109 -1.13 -17.71 9.31
N ASP A 110 -1.51 -16.70 8.53
CA ASP A 110 -0.55 -15.90 7.78
C ASP A 110 0.35 -15.08 8.70
N VAL A 111 -0.19 -14.49 9.76
CA VAL A 111 0.62 -13.78 10.75
C VAL A 111 1.66 -14.72 11.36
N ALA A 112 1.28 -15.95 11.69
CA ALA A 112 2.21 -16.94 12.23
C ALA A 112 3.25 -17.39 11.21
N ASP A 113 2.82 -17.66 9.96
CA ASP A 113 3.69 -18.14 8.90
C ASP A 113 4.70 -17.08 8.45
N TRP A 114 4.33 -15.81 8.52
CA TRP A 114 5.18 -14.69 8.10
C TRP A 114 6.06 -14.13 9.21
N ALA A 115 5.95 -14.67 10.42
CA ALA A 115 6.69 -14.16 11.59
C ALA A 115 8.21 -14.15 11.42
N ASP A 116 8.75 -15.10 10.62
CA ASP A 116 10.19 -15.21 10.37
C ASP A 116 10.65 -14.41 9.14
N LEU A 117 9.74 -13.75 8.43
CA LEU A 117 10.09 -12.92 7.27
C LEU A 117 10.45 -11.51 7.74
N ASP A 118 11.41 -10.90 7.05
CA ASP A 118 11.77 -9.51 7.27
C ASP A 118 10.80 -8.60 6.52
N ILE A 119 9.65 -8.34 7.13
CA ILE A 119 8.61 -7.50 6.55
C ILE A 119 8.74 -6.09 7.09
N ILE A 120 8.75 -5.13 6.18
CA ILE A 120 8.83 -3.70 6.47
C ILE A 120 7.55 -3.01 6.02
N VAL A 121 7.39 -1.79 6.50
CA VAL A 121 6.29 -0.89 6.11
C VAL A 121 6.80 0.06 5.03
N LEU A 122 5.98 0.23 4.00
CA LEU A 122 6.15 1.27 2.98
C LEU A 122 5.04 2.29 3.20
N ARG A 123 5.41 3.49 3.63
CA ARG A 123 4.44 4.55 3.93
C ARG A 123 4.48 5.61 2.86
N LEU A 124 3.43 5.70 2.05
CA LEU A 124 3.29 6.71 1.02
C LEU A 124 2.68 7.98 1.62
N LYS A 125 3.42 9.07 1.51
CA LYS A 125 2.94 10.41 1.83
C LYS A 125 2.42 11.04 0.54
N PRO A 126 1.10 11.22 0.38
CA PRO A 126 0.54 11.76 -0.84
C PRO A 126 0.95 13.20 -1.10
N ARG A 127 1.26 13.49 -2.37
CA ARG A 127 1.46 14.85 -2.87
C ARG A 127 0.29 15.27 -3.75
N LYS A 128 -0.28 14.32 -4.48
CA LYS A 128 -1.37 14.57 -5.41
C LYS A 128 -2.33 13.40 -5.42
N VAL A 129 -3.62 13.70 -5.34
CA VAL A 129 -4.70 12.71 -5.40
C VAL A 129 -5.57 13.05 -6.59
N ILE A 130 -5.73 12.12 -7.52
CA ILE A 130 -6.47 12.31 -8.76
C ILE A 130 -7.62 11.31 -8.79
N LYS A 131 -8.84 11.80 -8.89
CA LYS A 131 -10.00 10.93 -9.08
C LYS A 131 -10.01 10.45 -10.55
N VAL A 132 -9.97 9.14 -10.77
CA VAL A 132 -9.90 8.55 -12.12
C VAL A 132 -11.12 7.73 -12.49
N ALA A 133 -12.02 7.48 -11.55
CA ALA A 133 -13.26 6.76 -11.82
C ALA A 133 -14.39 7.18 -10.89
#